data_84f68c04a3a9d336edb800ad326f6b25
#
_entry.id   84f68c04a3a9d336edb800ad326f6b25
#
_cell.length_a   1.000
_cell.length_b   1.000
_cell.length_c   1.000
_cell.angle_alpha   90.00
_cell.angle_beta   90.00
_cell.angle_gamma   90.00
#
_symmetry.space_group_name_H-M   'P 1'
#
loop_
_entity.id
_entity.type
_entity.pdbx_description
1 polymer ?
#
loop_
_entity_poly.entity_id
_entity_poly.type
_entity_poly.pdbx_seq_one_letter_code
_entity_poly.pdbx_strand_id
1 'polypeptide(L)'
;CEGVLRRLDFLEEHKLLAHNQDGTYVGSGGLGYTDDLQVPDKTAGAVTAKNMWGFVESQETTAINPDLYGEFIFPYHKKIARRFGLNCSGCCEPYEPRWKYIKKLPNLRRVSCSPWSDWTTIPENLGQKYIASVKPTPTPLALPHMDEEYVRKEIRKALRCTRDCVPEIIMQDNHSLGKYPKNSSRWLEIV
;
A
#
# COMPACT_ATOMS: atom_id res chain seq x y z
N CYS A 1 -5.11 17.27 -9.16
CA CYS A 1 -5.58 17.29 -7.76
C CYS A 1 -7.03 17.76 -7.65
N GLU A 2 -7.37 18.96 -8.17
CA GLU A 2 -8.75 19.51 -8.04
C GLU A 2 -9.82 18.59 -8.59
N GLY A 3 -9.61 17.99 -9.77
CA GLY A 3 -10.55 17.03 -10.34
C GLY A 3 -10.84 15.84 -9.45
N VAL A 4 -9.79 15.31 -8.76
CA VAL A 4 -9.96 14.22 -7.78
C VAL A 4 -10.78 14.67 -6.58
N LEU A 5 -10.51 15.87 -6.06
CA LEU A 5 -11.25 16.42 -4.92
C LEU A 5 -12.72 16.68 -5.27
N ARG A 6 -13.00 17.30 -6.42
CA ARG A 6 -14.40 17.49 -6.90
C ARG A 6 -15.14 16.18 -7.10
N ARG A 7 -14.45 15.15 -7.63
CA ARG A 7 -15.05 13.82 -7.75
C ARG A 7 -15.39 13.24 -6.38
N LEU A 8 -14.50 13.42 -5.40
CA LEU A 8 -14.75 12.95 -4.05
C LEU A 8 -15.92 13.68 -3.40
N ASP A 9 -16.00 15.01 -3.56
CA ASP A 9 -17.12 15.82 -3.10
C ASP A 9 -18.45 15.34 -3.71
N PHE A 10 -18.48 15.10 -5.02
CA PHE A 10 -19.64 14.55 -5.71
C PHE A 10 -20.07 13.18 -5.14
N LEU A 11 -19.11 12.27 -4.90
CA LEU A 11 -19.40 10.95 -4.35
C LEU A 11 -19.96 11.03 -2.92
N GLU A 12 -19.44 11.93 -2.10
CA GLU A 12 -19.96 12.18 -0.75
C GLU A 12 -21.38 12.77 -0.78
N GLU A 13 -21.60 13.84 -1.60
CA GLU A 13 -22.89 14.52 -1.75
C GLU A 13 -24.00 13.55 -2.19
N HIS A 14 -23.67 12.65 -3.14
CA HIS A 14 -24.63 11.68 -3.68
C HIS A 14 -24.67 10.36 -2.92
N LYS A 15 -23.96 10.25 -1.78
CA LYS A 15 -23.91 9.05 -0.91
C LYS A 15 -23.47 7.77 -1.66
N LEU A 16 -22.50 7.92 -2.56
CA LEU A 16 -22.00 6.83 -3.40
C LEU A 16 -20.73 6.17 -2.84
N LEU A 17 -20.27 6.58 -1.66
CA LEU A 17 -19.15 5.96 -0.98
C LEU A 17 -19.63 4.79 -0.11
N ALA A 18 -18.80 3.73 -0.07
CA ALA A 18 -18.92 2.62 0.86
C ALA A 18 -17.64 2.50 1.70
N HIS A 19 -17.75 2.08 2.95
CA HIS A 19 -16.58 1.82 3.77
C HIS A 19 -15.74 0.68 3.18
N ASN A 20 -14.43 0.71 3.44
CA ASN A 20 -13.46 -0.23 2.91
C ASN A 20 -12.53 -0.77 4.02
N GLN A 21 -13.12 -1.11 5.18
CA GLN A 21 -12.40 -1.58 6.37
C GLN A 21 -12.81 -2.98 6.83
N ASP A 22 -13.50 -3.71 5.99
CA ASP A 22 -14.07 -5.04 6.23
C ASP A 22 -13.37 -6.15 5.42
N GLY A 23 -12.11 -5.94 5.07
CA GLY A 23 -11.37 -6.82 4.17
C GLY A 23 -11.42 -6.41 2.71
N THR A 24 -12.05 -5.28 2.39
CA THR A 24 -12.01 -4.71 1.05
C THR A 24 -10.58 -4.35 0.66
N TYR A 25 -10.26 -4.52 -0.61
CA TYR A 25 -8.97 -4.16 -1.19
C TYR A 25 -8.70 -2.65 -1.06
N VAL A 26 -7.56 -2.31 -0.49
CA VAL A 26 -7.12 -0.92 -0.28
C VAL A 26 -5.69 -0.74 -0.75
N GLY A 27 -5.46 0.26 -1.58
CA GLY A 27 -4.15 0.58 -2.09
C GLY A 27 -3.60 -0.50 -3.02
N SER A 28 -2.30 -0.72 -3.00
CA SER A 28 -1.65 -1.64 -3.91
C SER A 28 -1.52 -3.05 -3.29
N GLY A 29 -2.65 -3.72 -3.07
CA GLY A 29 -2.72 -5.10 -2.65
C GLY A 29 -3.06 -5.34 -1.18
N GLY A 30 -3.09 -4.31 -0.34
CA GLY A 30 -3.47 -4.46 1.06
C GLY A 30 -4.98 -4.59 1.25
N LEU A 31 -5.38 -5.27 2.33
CA LEU A 31 -6.77 -5.34 2.75
C LEU A 31 -7.02 -4.34 3.88
N GLY A 32 -8.19 -3.69 3.84
CA GLY A 32 -8.61 -2.72 4.83
C GLY A 32 -9.23 -3.38 6.05
N TYR A 33 -8.41 -3.78 7.02
CA TYR A 33 -8.89 -4.18 8.34
C TYR A 33 -8.49 -3.11 9.35
N THR A 34 -9.47 -2.57 10.09
CA THR A 34 -9.19 -1.64 11.17
C THR A 34 -10.45 -1.33 11.98
N ASP A 35 -10.28 -1.13 13.27
CA ASP A 35 -11.32 -0.60 14.17
C ASP A 35 -11.16 0.92 14.40
N ASP A 36 -10.11 1.54 13.84
CA ASP A 36 -9.83 2.97 14.02
C ASP A 36 -10.76 3.87 13.19
N LEU A 37 -11.42 3.33 12.16
CA LEU A 37 -12.34 4.07 11.32
C LEU A 37 -13.79 3.80 11.78
N GLN A 38 -14.50 4.86 12.12
CA GLN A 38 -15.91 4.74 12.46
C GLN A 38 -16.72 4.27 11.25
N VAL A 39 -17.45 3.18 11.41
CA VAL A 39 -18.49 2.78 10.46
C VAL A 39 -19.75 3.53 10.87
N PRO A 40 -20.27 4.43 10.02
CA PRO A 40 -21.55 5.07 10.31
C PRO A 40 -22.62 3.97 10.48
N ASP A 41 -23.35 4.00 11.58
CA ASP A 41 -24.52 3.16 11.75
C ASP A 41 -25.47 3.40 10.55
N LYS A 42 -26.16 2.35 10.10
CA LYS A 42 -27.13 2.43 8.98
C LYS A 42 -28.18 3.55 9.18
N THR A 43 -28.36 3.97 10.43
CA THR A 43 -29.25 5.06 10.85
C THR A 43 -28.55 6.42 10.99
N ALA A 44 -27.22 6.47 11.04
CA ALA A 44 -26.46 7.65 11.50
C ALA A 44 -25.83 8.49 10.37
N GLY A 45 -25.97 8.14 9.10
CA GLY A 45 -25.46 8.96 8.02
C GLY A 45 -24.75 8.22 6.89
N ALA A 46 -24.39 8.96 5.85
CA ALA A 46 -23.66 8.44 4.72
C ALA A 46 -22.17 8.28 5.05
N VAL A 47 -21.53 7.28 4.43
CA VAL A 47 -20.06 7.13 4.46
C VAL A 47 -19.42 8.34 3.80
N THR A 48 -18.40 8.86 4.43
CA THR A 48 -17.52 9.90 3.88
C THR A 48 -16.10 9.38 3.75
N ALA A 49 -15.23 10.08 3.05
CA ALA A 49 -13.83 9.71 2.95
C ALA A 49 -13.15 9.61 4.33
N LYS A 50 -13.65 10.31 5.35
CA LYS A 50 -13.15 10.19 6.74
C LYS A 50 -13.38 8.82 7.36
N ASN A 51 -14.32 8.06 6.85
CA ASN A 51 -14.62 6.69 7.28
C ASN A 51 -13.88 5.65 6.43
N MET A 52 -12.93 6.06 5.59
CA MET A 52 -12.30 5.20 4.60
C MET A 52 -10.78 5.28 4.65
N TRP A 53 -10.17 4.21 4.16
CA TRP A 53 -8.79 4.23 3.72
C TRP A 53 -8.67 4.96 2.39
N GLY A 54 -7.68 5.85 2.31
CA GLY A 54 -7.22 6.47 1.08
C GLY A 54 -5.94 5.82 0.58
N PHE A 55 -5.60 6.13 -0.67
CA PHE A 55 -4.41 5.62 -1.32
C PHE A 55 -3.75 6.71 -2.15
N VAL A 56 -2.43 6.86 -2.00
CA VAL A 56 -1.60 7.74 -2.82
C VAL A 56 -0.33 7.01 -3.26
N GLU A 57 0.00 7.13 -4.53
CA GLU A 57 1.19 6.52 -5.12
C GLU A 57 1.78 7.43 -6.20
N SER A 58 3.00 7.18 -6.63
CA SER A 58 3.71 8.01 -7.61
C SER A 58 4.76 7.20 -8.37
N GLN A 59 4.42 5.98 -8.75
CA GLN A 59 5.32 5.06 -9.44
C GLN A 59 5.76 5.59 -10.81
N GLU A 60 4.89 6.34 -11.50
CA GLU A 60 5.22 6.95 -12.80
C GLU A 60 6.33 8.00 -12.71
N THR A 61 6.59 8.48 -11.50
CA THR A 61 7.59 9.52 -11.25
C THR A 61 8.83 8.99 -10.52
N THR A 62 9.06 7.68 -10.54
CA THR A 62 10.17 7.05 -9.81
C THR A 62 11.53 7.64 -10.18
N ALA A 63 11.73 8.01 -11.47
CA ALA A 63 12.95 8.61 -11.96
C ALA A 63 13.13 10.10 -11.61
N ILE A 64 12.10 10.74 -11.03
CA ILE A 64 12.18 12.15 -10.65
C ILE A 64 12.94 12.30 -9.32
N ASN A 65 13.84 13.28 -9.27
CA ASN A 65 14.56 13.64 -8.05
C ASN A 65 13.57 13.79 -6.86
N PRO A 66 13.88 13.24 -5.67
CA PRO A 66 13.03 13.34 -4.50
C PRO A 66 12.63 14.76 -4.09
N ASP A 67 13.48 15.76 -4.32
CA ASP A 67 13.16 17.15 -3.98
C ASP A 67 12.11 17.73 -4.93
N LEU A 68 12.20 17.41 -6.23
CA LEU A 68 11.17 17.76 -7.21
C LEU A 68 9.83 17.05 -6.90
N TYR A 69 9.88 15.79 -6.47
CA TYR A 69 8.67 15.12 -5.95
C TYR A 69 8.06 15.91 -4.78
N GLY A 70 8.92 16.33 -3.84
CA GLY A 70 8.50 17.11 -2.67
C GLY A 70 7.88 18.46 -3.02
N GLU A 71 8.37 19.11 -4.05
CA GLU A 71 7.91 20.43 -4.51
C GLU A 71 6.64 20.33 -5.38
N PHE A 72 6.64 19.44 -6.38
CA PHE A 72 5.62 19.45 -7.43
C PHE A 72 4.53 18.37 -7.29
N ILE A 73 4.75 17.31 -6.49
CA ILE A 73 3.81 16.17 -6.39
C ILE A 73 3.26 16.03 -4.97
N PHE A 74 4.12 15.99 -3.98
CA PHE A 74 3.74 15.75 -2.59
C PHE A 74 2.66 16.70 -2.04
N PRO A 75 2.64 18.02 -2.35
CA PRO A 75 1.57 18.91 -1.90
C PRO A 75 0.17 18.48 -2.33
N TYR A 76 0.06 17.88 -3.51
CA TYR A 76 -1.21 17.38 -4.05
C TYR A 76 -1.61 16.05 -3.39
N HIS A 77 -0.66 15.14 -3.18
CA HIS A 77 -0.89 13.92 -2.39
C HIS A 77 -1.38 14.26 -0.98
N LYS A 78 -0.74 15.24 -0.34
CA LYS A 78 -1.13 15.70 0.98
C LYS A 78 -2.54 16.28 1.03
N LYS A 79 -2.98 17.01 -0.01
CA LYS A 79 -4.36 17.54 -0.11
C LYS A 79 -5.38 16.41 -0.21
N ILE A 80 -5.10 15.39 -1.03
CA ILE A 80 -5.99 14.23 -1.20
C ILE A 80 -6.02 13.40 0.09
N ALA A 81 -4.85 13.04 0.63
CA ALA A 81 -4.74 12.23 1.83
C ALA A 81 -5.45 12.82 3.06
N ARG A 82 -5.54 14.14 3.19
CA ARG A 82 -6.28 14.82 4.26
C ARG A 82 -7.77 14.51 4.29
N ARG A 83 -8.34 14.06 3.18
CA ARG A 83 -9.76 13.72 3.10
C ARG A 83 -10.07 12.39 3.78
N PHE A 84 -9.11 11.49 3.81
CA PHE A 84 -9.29 10.12 4.30
C PHE A 84 -8.95 9.97 5.79
N GLY A 85 -9.61 8.99 6.42
CA GLY A 85 -9.38 8.68 7.83
C GLY A 85 -8.05 7.98 8.05
N LEU A 86 -7.67 7.05 7.18
CA LEU A 86 -6.36 6.40 7.12
C LEU A 86 -5.83 6.43 5.69
N ASN A 87 -4.52 6.30 5.52
CA ASN A 87 -3.90 6.31 4.20
C ASN A 87 -2.85 5.21 4.03
N CYS A 88 -2.85 4.64 2.82
CA CYS A 88 -1.75 3.86 2.27
C CYS A 88 -0.89 4.74 1.36
N SER A 89 0.41 4.50 1.34
CA SER A 89 1.33 5.19 0.42
C SER A 89 2.20 4.20 -0.33
N GLY A 90 2.34 4.43 -1.63
CA GLY A 90 3.25 3.71 -2.50
C GLY A 90 2.65 2.46 -3.15
N CYS A 91 3.21 2.09 -4.29
CA CYS A 91 2.86 0.92 -5.08
C CYS A 91 4.13 0.15 -5.45
N CYS A 92 4.69 0.40 -6.63
CA CYS A 92 5.89 -0.27 -7.13
C CYS A 92 7.17 0.55 -6.89
N GLU A 93 7.06 1.83 -6.59
CA GLU A 93 8.21 2.69 -6.33
C GLU A 93 8.90 2.36 -4.99
N PRO A 94 10.23 2.49 -4.90
CA PRO A 94 10.93 2.45 -3.62
C PRO A 94 10.53 3.68 -2.78
N TYR A 95 10.22 3.45 -1.50
CA TYR A 95 9.73 4.52 -0.62
C TYR A 95 10.88 5.37 -0.03
N GLU A 96 12.08 4.80 0.15
CA GLU A 96 13.17 5.37 0.92
C GLU A 96 13.63 6.73 0.38
N PRO A 97 13.85 6.92 -0.93
CA PRO A 97 14.33 8.20 -1.44
C PRO A 97 13.36 9.36 -1.13
N ARG A 98 12.08 9.02 -0.95
CA ARG A 98 11.01 10.01 -0.70
C ARG A 98 10.50 9.99 0.72
N TRP A 99 11.08 9.17 1.61
CA TRP A 99 10.62 8.98 2.97
C TRP A 99 10.49 10.28 3.76
N LYS A 100 11.41 11.24 3.57
CA LYS A 100 11.34 12.56 4.21
C LYS A 100 10.03 13.33 3.94
N TYR A 101 9.35 13.00 2.84
CA TYR A 101 8.03 13.53 2.47
C TYR A 101 6.91 12.59 2.87
N ILE A 102 7.00 11.31 2.51
CA ILE A 102 5.96 10.31 2.72
C ILE A 102 5.54 10.25 4.20
N LYS A 103 6.49 10.27 5.14
CA LYS A 103 6.21 10.28 6.59
C LYS A 103 5.41 11.50 7.09
N LYS A 104 5.22 12.52 6.25
CA LYS A 104 4.42 13.72 6.54
C LYS A 104 3.01 13.65 5.94
N LEU A 105 2.64 12.55 5.29
CA LEU A 105 1.27 12.33 4.82
C LEU A 105 0.31 12.27 6.01
N PRO A 106 -0.83 12.97 5.96
CA PRO A 106 -1.85 12.87 6.99
C PRO A 106 -2.36 11.44 7.12
N ASN A 107 -2.55 10.99 8.34
CA ASN A 107 -3.15 9.69 8.66
C ASN A 107 -2.48 8.50 7.93
N LEU A 108 -1.19 8.60 7.66
CA LEU A 108 -0.42 7.50 7.07
C LEU A 108 -0.41 6.32 8.03
N ARG A 109 -0.85 5.16 7.55
CA ARG A 109 -0.86 3.92 8.32
C ARG A 109 -0.06 2.79 7.64
N ARG A 110 -0.10 2.70 6.33
CA ARG A 110 0.55 1.64 5.55
C ARG A 110 1.52 2.23 4.53
N VAL A 111 2.69 1.60 4.40
CA VAL A 111 3.71 1.98 3.42
C VAL A 111 4.06 0.77 2.57
N SER A 112 3.98 0.91 1.26
CA SER A 112 4.40 -0.12 0.32
C SER A 112 5.93 -0.22 0.26
N CYS A 113 6.45 -1.41 0.51
CA CYS A 113 7.86 -1.75 0.43
C CYS A 113 8.06 -2.69 -0.76
N SER A 114 8.23 -2.10 -1.93
CA SER A 114 8.34 -2.83 -3.20
C SER A 114 9.59 -3.72 -3.27
N PRO A 115 9.71 -4.61 -4.27
CA PRO A 115 10.92 -5.42 -4.44
C PRO A 115 12.18 -4.59 -4.69
N TRP A 116 12.01 -3.34 -5.15
CA TRP A 116 13.11 -2.40 -5.42
C TRP A 116 13.49 -1.54 -4.21
N SER A 117 12.72 -1.66 -3.12
CA SER A 117 13.01 -1.00 -1.84
C SER A 117 14.17 -1.68 -1.12
N ASP A 118 14.96 -0.91 -0.39
CA ASP A 118 15.91 -1.45 0.57
C ASP A 118 15.19 -1.82 1.88
N TRP A 119 14.79 -3.08 2.00
CA TRP A 119 14.05 -3.55 3.17
C TRP A 119 14.84 -3.47 4.48
N THR A 120 16.17 -3.29 4.42
CA THR A 120 16.98 -3.13 5.64
C THR A 120 16.69 -1.81 6.37
N THR A 121 16.09 -0.85 5.68
CA THR A 121 15.71 0.46 6.24
C THR A 121 14.33 0.45 6.92
N ILE A 122 13.56 -0.63 6.77
CA ILE A 122 12.19 -0.72 7.33
C ILE A 122 12.16 -0.52 8.85
N PRO A 123 13.03 -1.17 9.66
CA PRO A 123 12.97 -1.01 11.12
C PRO A 123 13.16 0.45 11.56
N GLU A 124 14.11 1.16 10.95
CA GLU A 124 14.40 2.55 11.27
C GLU A 124 13.27 3.49 10.82
N ASN A 125 12.78 3.30 9.60
CA ASN A 125 11.83 4.22 9.00
C ASN A 125 10.39 3.97 9.45
N LEU A 126 9.97 2.71 9.51
CA LEU A 126 8.58 2.33 9.75
C LEU A 126 8.35 1.80 11.15
N GLY A 127 9.22 0.94 11.66
CA GLY A 127 9.13 0.36 13.01
C GLY A 127 7.73 -0.17 13.33
N GLN A 128 7.28 0.10 14.55
CA GLN A 128 5.94 -0.28 15.04
C GLN A 128 4.84 0.74 14.66
N LYS A 129 5.24 1.86 14.03
CA LYS A 129 4.31 2.96 13.76
C LYS A 129 3.46 2.74 12.51
N TYR A 130 4.02 2.07 11.52
CA TYR A 130 3.39 1.88 10.22
C TYR A 130 3.35 0.40 9.85
N ILE A 131 2.34 0.01 9.09
CA ILE A 131 2.29 -1.30 8.46
C ILE A 131 3.32 -1.29 7.32
N ALA A 132 4.33 -2.16 7.43
CA ALA A 132 5.30 -2.41 6.37
C ALA A 132 4.71 -3.43 5.38
N SER A 133 4.16 -2.96 4.27
CA SER A 133 3.57 -3.81 3.22
C SER A 133 4.68 -4.29 2.29
N VAL A 134 5.33 -5.39 2.68
CA VAL A 134 6.47 -5.97 1.95
C VAL A 134 5.99 -6.78 0.76
N LYS A 135 6.58 -6.50 -0.40
CA LYS A 135 6.18 -7.09 -1.68
C LYS A 135 7.35 -7.83 -2.33
N PRO A 136 7.45 -9.16 -2.15
CA PRO A 136 8.39 -9.97 -2.92
C PRO A 136 8.09 -9.93 -4.41
N THR A 137 9.12 -10.19 -5.24
CA THR A 137 8.94 -10.22 -6.70
C THR A 137 7.98 -11.33 -7.13
N PRO A 138 7.05 -11.07 -8.08
CA PRO A 138 6.13 -12.08 -8.59
C PRO A 138 6.75 -12.97 -9.67
N THR A 139 7.96 -12.67 -10.14
CA THR A 139 8.61 -13.37 -11.26
C THR A 139 8.59 -14.90 -11.14
N PRO A 140 8.88 -15.51 -9.97
CA PRO A 140 8.87 -16.96 -9.84
C PRO A 140 7.54 -17.62 -10.19
N LEU A 141 6.40 -16.92 -10.03
CA LEU A 141 5.09 -17.49 -10.27
C LEU A 141 4.77 -17.68 -11.75
N ALA A 142 5.42 -16.91 -12.63
CA ALA A 142 5.22 -17.00 -14.07
C ALA A 142 6.12 -18.08 -14.74
N LEU A 143 7.03 -18.70 -13.99
CA LEU A 143 7.96 -19.69 -14.51
C LEU A 143 7.34 -21.10 -14.55
N PRO A 144 7.75 -21.95 -15.50
CA PRO A 144 7.31 -23.35 -15.58
C PRO A 144 7.57 -24.13 -14.29
N HIS A 145 8.72 -23.90 -13.70
CA HIS A 145 9.13 -24.45 -12.41
C HIS A 145 9.47 -23.27 -11.51
N MET A 146 8.62 -23.05 -10.52
CA MET A 146 8.86 -22.02 -9.52
C MET A 146 10.09 -22.40 -8.69
N ASP A 147 11.06 -21.49 -8.62
CA ASP A 147 12.20 -21.65 -7.71
C ASP A 147 11.74 -21.38 -6.26
N GLU A 148 11.31 -22.44 -5.59
CA GLU A 148 10.83 -22.37 -4.22
C GLU A 148 11.90 -21.92 -3.23
N GLU A 149 13.16 -22.28 -3.47
CA GLU A 149 14.25 -21.87 -2.55
C GLU A 149 14.49 -20.36 -2.66
N TYR A 150 14.42 -19.82 -3.87
CA TYR A 150 14.47 -18.38 -4.07
C TYR A 150 13.31 -17.68 -3.35
N VAL A 151 12.07 -18.19 -3.49
CA VAL A 151 10.90 -17.64 -2.79
C VAL A 151 11.11 -17.69 -1.27
N ARG A 152 11.53 -18.84 -0.72
CA ARG A 152 11.80 -18.98 0.71
C ARG A 152 12.89 -18.02 1.20
N LYS A 153 13.92 -17.79 0.39
CA LYS A 153 15.00 -16.85 0.71
C LYS A 153 14.47 -15.41 0.77
N GLU A 154 13.63 -15.02 -0.18
CA GLU A 154 12.97 -13.69 -0.19
C GLU A 154 12.08 -13.50 1.04
N ILE A 155 11.22 -14.47 1.34
CA ILE A 155 10.34 -14.43 2.51
C ILE A 155 11.15 -14.35 3.80
N ARG A 156 12.17 -15.19 3.96
CA ARG A 156 13.06 -15.14 5.13
C ARG A 156 13.78 -13.78 5.26
N LYS A 157 14.15 -13.15 4.13
CA LYS A 157 14.70 -11.79 4.13
C LYS A 157 13.65 -10.79 4.63
N ALA A 158 12.42 -10.83 4.09
CA ALA A 158 11.33 -9.97 4.54
C ALA A 158 11.10 -10.08 6.04
N LEU A 159 10.95 -11.30 6.56
CA LEU A 159 10.73 -11.57 7.99
C LEU A 159 11.89 -11.07 8.87
N ARG A 160 13.14 -11.22 8.43
CA ARG A 160 14.30 -10.67 9.17
C ARG A 160 14.28 -9.14 9.22
N CYS A 161 13.99 -8.50 8.09
CA CYS A 161 13.96 -7.05 7.99
C CYS A 161 12.77 -6.41 8.72
N THR A 162 11.74 -7.19 9.03
CA THR A 162 10.52 -6.69 9.69
C THR A 162 10.28 -7.29 11.07
N ARG A 163 11.28 -7.94 11.67
CA ARG A 163 11.15 -8.68 12.93
C ARG A 163 10.50 -7.87 14.05
N ASP A 164 10.88 -6.58 14.16
CA ASP A 164 10.41 -5.67 15.20
C ASP A 164 9.43 -4.60 14.65
N CYS A 165 8.76 -4.93 13.53
CA CYS A 165 7.84 -4.04 12.83
C CYS A 165 6.42 -4.62 12.84
N VAL A 166 5.51 -3.95 12.13
CA VAL A 166 4.16 -4.45 11.83
C VAL A 166 4.14 -4.85 10.35
N PRO A 167 4.51 -6.09 10.00
CA PRO A 167 4.59 -6.51 8.60
C PRO A 167 3.26 -7.03 8.07
N GLU A 168 3.05 -6.83 6.78
CA GLU A 168 2.23 -7.68 5.94
C GLU A 168 3.04 -8.10 4.71
N ILE A 169 2.83 -9.30 4.22
CA ILE A 169 3.50 -9.79 3.01
C ILE A 169 2.45 -9.95 1.93
N ILE A 170 2.63 -9.20 0.85
CA ILE A 170 1.71 -9.17 -0.28
C ILE A 170 2.49 -9.51 -1.53
N MET A 171 1.97 -10.44 -2.33
CA MET A 171 2.53 -10.68 -3.65
C MET A 171 2.48 -9.40 -4.49
N GLN A 172 3.61 -9.00 -5.05
CA GLN A 172 3.64 -7.90 -6.02
C GLN A 172 2.72 -8.21 -7.20
N ASP A 173 2.28 -7.18 -7.90
CA ASP A 173 1.40 -7.28 -9.05
C ASP A 173 1.81 -8.40 -10.01
N ASN A 174 0.90 -9.32 -10.22
CA ASN A 174 1.11 -10.46 -11.09
C ASN A 174 0.14 -10.37 -12.27
N HIS A 175 0.67 -9.97 -13.42
CA HIS A 175 -0.13 -9.83 -14.65
C HIS A 175 -0.47 -11.16 -15.29
N SER A 176 0.29 -12.21 -14.99
CA SER A 176 0.07 -13.54 -15.56
C SER A 176 0.72 -14.62 -14.72
N LEU A 177 -0.01 -15.68 -14.48
CA LEU A 177 0.55 -16.95 -13.97
C LEU A 177 1.05 -17.84 -15.11
N GLY A 178 1.00 -17.34 -16.33
CA GLY A 178 1.31 -18.13 -17.52
C GLY A 178 0.37 -19.34 -17.63
N LYS A 179 0.98 -20.53 -17.77
CA LYS A 179 0.28 -21.82 -17.77
C LYS A 179 0.30 -22.53 -16.43
N TYR A 180 0.71 -21.84 -15.35
CA TYR A 180 1.05 -22.44 -14.05
C TYR A 180 0.24 -21.86 -12.88
N PRO A 181 -1.11 -21.91 -12.90
CA PRO A 181 -1.94 -21.31 -11.87
C PRO A 181 -1.69 -21.88 -10.47
N LYS A 182 -1.17 -23.12 -10.38
CA LYS A 182 -0.82 -23.75 -9.10
C LYS A 182 0.34 -23.07 -8.38
N ASN A 183 1.17 -22.30 -9.09
CA ASN A 183 2.29 -21.58 -8.47
C ASN A 183 1.82 -20.56 -7.44
N SER A 184 0.67 -19.93 -7.63
CA SER A 184 0.11 -18.99 -6.64
C SER A 184 -0.28 -19.69 -5.34
N SER A 185 -0.97 -20.83 -5.43
CA SER A 185 -1.31 -21.66 -4.24
C SER A 185 -0.05 -22.15 -3.54
N ARG A 186 0.95 -22.59 -4.32
CA ARG A 186 2.22 -23.05 -3.76
C ARG A 186 3.00 -21.92 -3.07
N TRP A 187 2.96 -20.71 -3.64
CA TRP A 187 3.56 -19.54 -2.99
C TRP A 187 2.91 -19.27 -1.62
N LEU A 188 1.59 -19.33 -1.53
CA LEU A 188 0.87 -19.16 -0.25
C LEU A 188 1.22 -20.21 0.79
N GLU A 189 1.56 -21.45 0.37
CA GLU A 189 2.03 -22.50 1.29
C GLU A 189 3.45 -22.25 1.82
N ILE A 190 4.23 -21.40 1.14
CA ILE A 190 5.60 -21.06 1.53
C ILE A 190 5.62 -19.87 2.50
N VAL A 191 4.70 -18.92 2.35
CA VAL A 191 4.59 -17.70 3.15
C VAL A 191 3.94 -17.98 4.50
#